data_628f564aa0f9a9f815ec3319abaa47cc
#
_entry.id   628f564aa0f9a9f815ec3319abaa47cc
#
_cell.length_a   1.000
_cell.length_b   1.000
_cell.length_c   1.000
_cell.angle_alpha   90.00
_cell.angle_beta   90.00
_cell.angle_gamma   90.00
#
_symmetry.space_group_name_H-M   'P 1'
#
loop_
_entity.id
_entity.type
_entity.pdbx_description
1 polymer ?
#
loop_
_entity_poly.entity_id
_entity_poly.type
_entity_poly.pdbx_seq_one_letter_code
_entity_poly.pdbx_strand_id
1 'polypeptide(L)' 'MYQVKIHDEIRQYEAGTTYLEIAKEYQKEYSHDIVLVTVDGKLQELHKKVNRDCTLNFETTACDSGHKTY' A
#
# COMPACT_ATOMS: atom_id res chain seq x y z
N MET A 1 -5.02 -17.62 -3.74
CA MET A 1 -4.87 -16.16 -3.76
C MET A 1 -5.27 -15.56 -2.43
N TYR A 2 -4.68 -14.45 -2.09
CA TYR A 2 -5.00 -13.76 -0.84
C TYR A 2 -5.89 -12.57 -1.11
N GLN A 3 -6.79 -12.30 -0.19
CA GLN A 3 -7.66 -11.13 -0.30
C GLN A 3 -6.98 -9.95 0.38
N VAL A 4 -6.89 -8.85 -0.34
CA VAL A 4 -6.23 -7.66 0.16
C VAL A 4 -7.23 -6.51 0.07
N LYS A 5 -7.51 -5.88 1.20
CA LYS A 5 -8.42 -4.75 1.23
C LYS A 5 -7.63 -3.47 1.06
N ILE A 6 -7.98 -2.69 0.04
CA ILE A 6 -7.32 -1.43 -0.27
C ILE A 6 -8.39 -0.40 -0.53
N HIS A 7 -8.39 0.70 0.23
CA HIS A 7 -9.37 1.79 0.03
C HIS A 7 -10.81 1.29 0.02
N ASP A 8 -11.13 0.40 0.94
CA ASP A 8 -12.47 -0.19 1.05
C ASP A 8 -12.83 -1.12 -0.11
N GLU A 9 -11.87 -1.45 -0.96
CA GLU A 9 -12.06 -2.43 -2.02
C GLU A 9 -11.30 -3.68 -1.67
N ILE A 10 -11.88 -4.83 -2.01
CA ILE A 10 -11.19 -6.10 -1.79
C ILE A 10 -10.70 -6.61 -3.12
N ARG A 11 -9.40 -6.87 -3.20
CA ARG A 11 -8.78 -7.41 -4.39
C ARG A 11 -8.05 -8.69 -4.04
N GLN A 12 -7.81 -9.51 -5.04
CA GLN A 12 -7.12 -10.77 -4.84
C GLN A 12 -5.78 -10.74 -5.55
N TYR A 13 -4.75 -11.23 -4.87
CA TYR A 13 -3.40 -11.28 -5.42
C TYR A 13 -2.79 -12.63 -5.13
N GLU A 14 -1.94 -13.10 -6.03
CA GLU A 14 -1.28 -14.37 -5.86
C GLU A 14 -0.19 -14.27 -4.79
N ALA A 15 0.08 -15.40 -4.18
CA ALA A 15 1.19 -15.48 -3.24
C ALA A 15 2.49 -15.10 -3.97
N GLY A 16 3.29 -14.30 -3.33
CA GLY A 16 4.54 -13.85 -3.94
C GLY A 16 4.43 -12.50 -4.64
N THR A 17 3.21 -11.96 -4.79
CA THR A 17 3.06 -10.61 -5.31
C THR A 17 3.64 -9.62 -4.31
N THR A 18 4.51 -8.73 -4.77
CA THR A 18 5.09 -7.74 -3.87
C THR A 18 4.14 -6.57 -3.69
N TYR A 19 4.28 -5.91 -2.56
CA TYR A 19 3.49 -4.69 -2.32
C TYR A 19 3.84 -3.61 -3.32
N LEU A 20 5.07 -3.64 -3.85
CA LEU A 20 5.48 -2.69 -4.88
C LEU A 20 4.62 -2.82 -6.12
N GLU A 21 4.34 -4.06 -6.55
CA GLU A 21 3.51 -4.26 -7.73
C GLU A 21 2.08 -3.77 -7.48
N ILE A 22 1.58 -3.99 -6.28
CA ILE A 22 0.26 -3.49 -5.92
C ILE A 22 0.27 -1.96 -5.90
N ALA A 23 1.33 -1.39 -5.33
CA ALA A 23 1.45 0.06 -5.26
C ALA A 23 1.51 0.69 -6.65
N LYS A 24 2.15 0.03 -7.59
CA LYS A 24 2.22 0.54 -8.95
C LYS A 24 0.85 0.66 -9.60
N GLU A 25 -0.05 -0.24 -9.27
CA GLU A 25 -1.41 -0.17 -9.78
C GLU A 25 -2.17 1.02 -9.24
N TYR A 26 -1.82 1.44 -8.04
CA TYR A 26 -2.50 2.54 -7.37
C TYR A 26 -1.74 3.86 -7.45
N GLN A 27 -0.50 3.83 -7.94
CA GLN A 27 0.34 5.03 -7.98
C GLN A 27 -0.32 6.18 -8.73
N LYS A 28 -1.06 5.88 -9.76
CA LYS A 28 -1.71 6.91 -10.55
C LYS A 28 -2.79 7.65 -9.79
N GLU A 29 -3.27 7.10 -8.70
CA GLU A 29 -4.28 7.76 -7.87
C GLU A 29 -3.66 8.69 -6.83
N TYR A 30 -2.34 8.71 -6.77
CA TYR A 30 -1.61 9.55 -5.83
C TYR A 30 -0.74 10.52 -6.60
N SER A 31 -0.63 11.74 -6.10
CA SER A 31 0.21 12.74 -6.74
C SER A 31 1.68 12.62 -6.35
N HIS A 32 1.99 11.77 -5.38
CA HIS A 32 3.36 11.58 -4.91
C HIS A 32 3.70 10.10 -4.92
N ASP A 33 4.99 9.80 -4.95
CA ASP A 33 5.43 8.41 -5.00
C ASP A 33 5.06 7.66 -3.73
N ILE A 34 4.53 6.47 -3.90
CA ILE A 34 4.27 5.58 -2.77
C ILE A 34 5.62 4.98 -2.35
N VAL A 35 6.00 5.18 -1.10
CA VAL A 35 7.32 4.73 -0.64
C VAL A 35 7.23 3.58 0.37
N LEU A 36 6.11 3.48 1.08
CA LEU A 36 5.92 2.42 2.06
C LEU A 36 4.45 1.99 2.04
N VAL A 37 4.17 0.86 2.66
CA VAL A 37 2.81 0.35 2.76
C VAL A 37 2.56 -0.07 4.20
N THR A 38 1.32 0.12 4.65
CA THR A 38 0.90 -0.32 5.96
C THR A 38 0.07 -1.58 5.79
N VAL A 39 0.46 -2.65 6.46
CA VAL A 39 -0.20 -3.93 6.38
C VAL A 39 -0.83 -4.22 7.73
N ASP A 40 -2.15 -4.24 7.80
CA ASP A 40 -2.89 -4.43 9.06
C ASP A 40 -2.43 -3.45 10.13
N GLY A 41 -2.12 -2.23 9.71
CA GLY A 41 -1.69 -1.20 10.64
C GLY A 41 -0.21 -1.19 10.94
N LYS A 42 0.56 -2.10 10.34
CA LYS A 42 2.01 -2.15 10.56
C LYS A 42 2.74 -1.71 9.31
N LEU A 43 3.70 -0.84 9.48
CA LEU A 43 4.47 -0.31 8.36
C LEU A 43 5.38 -1.39 7.78
N GLN A 44 5.34 -1.55 6.47
CA GLN A 44 6.14 -2.55 5.77
C GLN A 44 6.79 -1.92 4.54
N GLU A 45 7.86 -2.55 4.08
CA GLU A 45 8.54 -2.11 2.88
C GLU A 45 7.86 -2.68 1.65
N LEU A 46 8.00 -1.96 0.53
CA LEU A 46 7.31 -2.35 -0.69
C LEU A 46 7.83 -3.67 -1.29
N HIS A 47 9.07 -4.02 -1.03
CA HIS A 47 9.62 -5.25 -1.60
C HIS A 47 9.14 -6.51 -0.87
N LYS A 48 8.42 -6.36 0.22
CA LYS A 48 7.84 -7.51 0.90
C LYS A 48 6.73 -8.10 0.05
N LYS A 49 6.47 -9.37 0.24
CA LYS A 49 5.47 -10.09 -0.55
C LYS A 49 4.20 -10.34 0.27
N VAL A 50 3.10 -10.39 -0.45
CA VAL A 50 1.82 -10.75 0.18
C VAL A 50 1.90 -12.22 0.56
N ASN A 51 1.54 -12.53 1.81
CA ASN A 51 1.54 -13.90 2.27
C ASN A 51 0.31 -14.25 3.10
N ARG A 52 -0.68 -13.37 3.12
CA ARG A 52 -1.93 -13.62 3.84
C ARG A 52 -2.93 -12.55 3.47
N ASP A 53 -4.20 -12.79 3.85
CA ASP A 53 -5.23 -11.76 3.71
C ASP A 53 -4.90 -10.62 4.67
N CYS A 54 -5.01 -9.39 4.19
CA CYS A 54 -4.65 -8.23 4.99
C CYS A 54 -5.28 -6.97 4.44
N THR A 55 -5.15 -5.90 5.19
CA THR A 55 -5.59 -4.57 4.77
C THR A 55 -4.37 -3.74 4.47
N LEU A 56 -4.33 -3.12 3.29
CA LEU A 56 -3.20 -2.30 2.88
C LEU A 56 -3.57 -0.83 2.84
N ASN A 57 -2.63 -0.02 3.27
CA ASN A 57 -2.71 1.43 3.09
C ASN A 57 -1.35 1.88 2.58
N PHE A 58 -1.35 2.84 1.66
CA PHE A 58 -0.10 3.29 1.07
C PHE A 58 0.36 4.59 1.71
N GLU A 59 1.66 4.69 1.93
CA GLU A 59 2.29 5.90 2.45
C GLU A 59 3.10 6.54 1.34
N THR A 60 2.94 7.84 1.18
CA THR A 60 3.64 8.57 0.11
C THR A 60 4.60 9.58 0.71
N THR A 61 5.43 10.14 -0.15
CA THR A 61 6.39 11.14 0.27
C THR A 61 5.74 12.43 0.74
N ALA A 62 4.45 12.62 0.46
CA ALA A 62 3.75 13.83 0.84
C ALA A 62 3.10 13.73 2.20
N CYS A 63 3.27 12.65 2.87
CA CYS A 63 2.47 12.43 4.05
C CYS A 63 2.89 13.27 5.24
N ASP A 64 3.77 14.15 5.07
CA ASP A 64 4.00 14.98 6.14
C ASP A 64 3.35 16.28 5.95
N SER A 65 2.91 16.40 5.99
CA SER A 65 2.52 17.49 6.00
C SER A 65 2.08 18.15 6.87
N GLY A 66 2.18 17.92 7.14
CA GLY A 66 1.85 18.53 7.96
C GLY A 66 1.84 19.65 7.77
N HIS A 67 1.87 19.68 7.04
CA HIS A 67 1.93 20.58 6.93
C HIS A 67 1.46 21.22 7.09
N LYS A 68 1.07 21.03 7.35
CA LYS A 68 0.54 21.68 7.61
C LYS A 68 0.46 22.40 7.90
N THR A 69 0.34 22.42 7.94
CA THR A 69 0.20 23.14 8.25
C THR A 69 0.13 23.89 8.14
N TYR A 70 -0.18 23.95 8.01
CA TYR A 70 -0.29 24.78 7.98
C TYR A 70 -0.48 25.29 8.16
#